data_77c213d0f01e06b9241a31abf633238f
#
_entry.id   77c213d0f01e06b9241a31abf633238f
#
_cell.length_a   1.000
_cell.length_b   1.000
_cell.length_c   1.000
_cell.angle_alpha   90.00
_cell.angle_beta   90.00
_cell.angle_gamma   90.00
#
_symmetry.space_group_name_H-M   'P 1'
#
loop_
_entity.id
_entity.type
_entity.pdbx_description
1 polymer ?
#
loop_
_entity_poly.entity_id
_entity_poly.type
_entity_poly.pdbx_seq_one_letter_code
_entity_poly.pdbx_strand_id
1 'polypeptide(L)'
;MTRIKICGLMRDEDIRLCTQAGVQALGFVVEYPIDVPWNLDRIAARTLMGGVPPFVTRVIVVGDDPGTVIDLAKILKPHVVQLHGSEPLSVTASLVAEIKALGVQVIKALRFSIVTGKCCSACEDPVEAAERIEDTGVDALVLDSVGEALPAGTGQSIDWGLARKIRDRVHLPIILAGGLHAGNVGEAVSIVNPYGVDVISGVENPVGRKDPGKVRAFVEAVSGAYPRPE
;
A
#
# COMPACT_ATOMS: atom_id res chain seq x y z
N MET A 1 6.55 -16.92 -1.21
CA MET A 1 5.10 -16.63 -1.14
C MET A 1 4.89 -15.13 -1.04
N THR A 2 4.09 -14.55 -1.94
CA THR A 2 3.75 -13.11 -1.93
C THR A 2 2.85 -12.79 -0.74
N ARG A 3 3.15 -11.72 -0.02
CA ARG A 3 2.39 -11.24 1.13
C ARG A 3 1.18 -10.43 0.67
N ILE A 4 0.15 -10.36 1.50
CA ILE A 4 -1.09 -9.66 1.18
C ILE A 4 -1.31 -8.53 2.18
N LYS A 5 -1.50 -7.32 1.68
CA LYS A 5 -2.04 -6.18 2.41
C LYS A 5 -3.45 -5.87 1.90
N ILE A 6 -4.40 -5.68 2.80
CA ILE A 6 -5.70 -5.10 2.49
C ILE A 6 -5.77 -3.73 3.15
N CYS A 7 -6.09 -2.71 2.37
CA CYS A 7 -6.07 -1.32 2.78
C CYS A 7 -7.47 -0.71 2.84
N GLY A 8 -7.61 0.45 3.50
CA GLY A 8 -8.87 1.14 3.64
C GLY A 8 -9.83 0.47 4.62
N LEU A 9 -9.31 -0.05 5.75
CA LEU A 9 -10.13 -0.66 6.82
C LEU A 9 -10.81 0.45 7.62
N MET A 10 -12.15 0.34 7.76
CA MET A 10 -12.97 1.32 8.48
C MET A 10 -13.82 0.69 9.57
N ARG A 11 -13.81 -0.64 9.72
CA ARG A 11 -14.72 -1.37 10.58
C ARG A 11 -14.05 -2.59 11.23
N ASP A 12 -14.44 -2.89 12.46
CA ASP A 12 -13.94 -4.07 13.19
C ASP A 12 -14.28 -5.39 12.49
N GLU A 13 -15.44 -5.48 11.83
CA GLU A 13 -15.83 -6.66 11.08
C GLU A 13 -14.88 -6.92 9.92
N ASP A 14 -14.43 -5.87 9.24
CA ASP A 14 -13.51 -5.97 8.11
C ASP A 14 -12.10 -6.40 8.59
N ILE A 15 -11.66 -5.93 9.77
CA ILE A 15 -10.42 -6.38 10.42
C ILE A 15 -10.49 -7.89 10.69
N ARG A 16 -11.57 -8.35 11.34
CA ARG A 16 -11.78 -9.78 11.64
C ARG A 16 -11.82 -10.63 10.37
N LEU A 17 -12.57 -10.17 9.36
CA LEU A 17 -12.65 -10.85 8.07
C LEU A 17 -11.27 -11.02 7.42
N CYS A 18 -10.49 -9.95 7.31
CA CYS A 18 -9.18 -9.99 6.68
C CYS A 18 -8.18 -10.86 7.47
N THR A 19 -8.20 -10.77 8.80
CA THR A 19 -7.31 -11.60 9.63
C THR A 19 -7.65 -13.08 9.58
N GLN A 20 -8.95 -13.43 9.57
CA GLN A 20 -9.40 -14.83 9.38
C GLN A 20 -9.06 -15.38 8.00
N ALA A 21 -9.00 -14.52 6.99
CA ALA A 21 -8.57 -14.91 5.65
C ALA A 21 -7.03 -15.08 5.52
N GLY A 22 -6.26 -14.79 6.57
CA GLY A 22 -4.81 -14.96 6.57
C GLY A 22 -4.03 -13.79 5.95
N VAL A 23 -4.61 -12.58 5.92
CA VAL A 23 -3.95 -11.35 5.45
C VAL A 23 -2.87 -10.92 6.45
N GLN A 24 -1.66 -10.57 5.95
CA GLN A 24 -0.50 -10.25 6.78
C GLN A 24 -0.42 -8.76 7.18
N ALA A 25 -1.05 -7.85 6.42
CA ALA A 25 -0.99 -6.42 6.71
C ALA A 25 -2.35 -5.74 6.48
N LEU A 26 -2.71 -4.85 7.38
CA LEU A 26 -3.95 -4.06 7.34
C LEU A 26 -3.62 -2.58 7.27
N GLY A 27 -4.20 -1.88 6.27
CA GLY A 27 -3.97 -0.47 6.00
C GLY A 27 -5.14 0.40 6.46
N PHE A 28 -4.82 1.48 7.14
CA PHE A 28 -5.74 2.51 7.63
C PHE A 28 -5.34 3.84 7.01
N VAL A 29 -6.22 4.45 6.24
CA VAL A 29 -6.01 5.80 5.67
C VAL A 29 -6.37 6.80 6.76
N VAL A 30 -5.43 7.66 7.16
CA VAL A 30 -5.61 8.51 8.34
C VAL A 30 -5.28 9.95 8.00
N GLU A 31 -6.23 10.84 8.27
CA GLU A 31 -6.12 12.30 8.05
C GLU A 31 -5.48 12.63 6.70
N TYR A 32 -5.90 11.90 5.67
CA TYR A 32 -5.40 12.09 4.32
C TYR A 32 -5.94 13.42 3.78
N PRO A 33 -5.12 14.26 3.12
CA PRO A 33 -5.49 15.64 2.78
C PRO A 33 -6.55 15.75 1.67
N ILE A 34 -6.83 14.66 0.97
CA ILE A 34 -7.85 14.60 -0.08
C ILE A 34 -9.03 13.79 0.44
N ASP A 35 -10.24 14.23 0.13
CA ASP A 35 -11.46 13.50 0.49
C ASP A 35 -11.52 12.16 -0.25
N VAL A 36 -11.35 11.09 0.50
CA VAL A 36 -11.43 9.72 0.02
C VAL A 36 -12.35 8.90 0.94
N PRO A 37 -13.09 7.91 0.41
CA PRO A 37 -14.09 7.17 1.19
C PRO A 37 -13.55 6.47 2.44
N TRP A 38 -12.25 6.21 2.52
CA TRP A 38 -11.60 5.43 3.58
C TRP A 38 -10.91 6.29 4.64
N ASN A 39 -11.06 7.61 4.59
CA ASN A 39 -10.35 8.53 5.47
C ASN A 39 -10.87 8.46 6.90
N LEU A 40 -9.99 8.18 7.84
CA LEU A 40 -10.26 8.12 9.28
C LEU A 40 -9.64 9.32 9.99
N ASP A 41 -10.30 9.81 11.01
CA ASP A 41 -9.60 10.63 12.00
C ASP A 41 -8.69 9.77 12.90
N ARG A 42 -7.77 10.40 13.63
CA ARG A 42 -6.81 9.71 14.50
C ARG A 42 -7.46 8.93 15.65
N ILE A 43 -8.65 9.32 16.11
CA ILE A 43 -9.36 8.65 17.21
C ILE A 43 -9.95 7.33 16.70
N ALA A 44 -10.65 7.38 15.58
CA ALA A 44 -11.20 6.20 14.92
C ALA A 44 -10.08 5.22 14.50
N ALA A 45 -8.99 5.74 13.89
CA ALA A 45 -7.84 4.94 13.51
C ALA A 45 -7.21 4.22 14.72
N ARG A 46 -7.01 4.93 15.84
CA ARG A 46 -6.48 4.35 17.08
C ARG A 46 -7.36 3.23 17.61
N THR A 47 -8.67 3.44 17.62
CA THR A 47 -9.65 2.44 18.09
C THR A 47 -9.58 1.17 17.24
N LEU A 48 -9.66 1.31 15.91
CA LEU A 48 -9.60 0.19 14.96
C LEU A 48 -8.27 -0.56 15.02
N MET A 49 -7.16 0.17 15.07
CA MET A 49 -5.82 -0.44 15.17
C MET A 49 -5.64 -1.23 16.46
N GLY A 50 -6.34 -0.85 17.53
CA GLY A 50 -6.36 -1.60 18.79
C GLY A 50 -7.00 -2.99 18.68
N GLY A 51 -7.89 -3.20 17.71
CA GLY A 51 -8.54 -4.48 17.40
C GLY A 51 -7.71 -5.42 16.50
N VAL A 52 -6.57 -4.97 15.98
CA VAL A 52 -5.71 -5.80 15.13
C VAL A 52 -4.92 -6.81 16.00
N PRO A 53 -5.05 -8.12 15.74
CA PRO A 53 -4.38 -9.14 16.54
C PRO A 53 -2.86 -9.15 16.34
N PRO A 54 -2.09 -9.79 17.24
CA PRO A 54 -0.67 -10.06 17.05
C PRO A 54 -0.38 -10.77 15.71
N PHE A 55 0.84 -10.58 15.19
CA PHE A 55 1.33 -11.12 13.89
C PHE A 55 0.67 -10.51 12.64
N VAL A 56 -0.17 -9.49 12.79
CA VAL A 56 -0.71 -8.72 11.68
C VAL A 56 -0.11 -7.31 11.71
N THR A 57 0.46 -6.88 10.59
CA THR A 57 1.10 -5.58 10.46
C THR A 57 0.05 -4.47 10.35
N ARG A 58 0.16 -3.47 11.23
CA ARG A 58 -0.65 -2.24 11.20
C ARG A 58 0.07 -1.20 10.37
N VAL A 59 -0.56 -0.78 9.26
CA VAL A 59 -0.02 0.22 8.34
C VAL A 59 -0.92 1.44 8.35
N ILE A 60 -0.41 2.63 8.66
CA ILE A 60 -1.13 3.88 8.39
C ILE A 60 -0.71 4.43 7.03
N VAL A 61 -1.69 4.90 6.26
CA VAL A 61 -1.47 5.58 4.98
C VAL A 61 -1.75 7.06 5.20
N VAL A 62 -0.77 7.89 4.89
CA VAL A 62 -0.76 9.32 5.21
C VAL A 62 -0.43 10.17 3.99
N GLY A 63 -0.75 11.45 4.04
CA GLY A 63 -0.38 12.45 3.01
C GLY A 63 1.08 12.88 3.12
N ASP A 64 1.33 14.16 2.79
CA ASP A 64 2.66 14.74 2.62
C ASP A 64 2.97 15.90 3.57
N ASP A 65 2.08 16.23 4.52
CA ASP A 65 2.38 17.23 5.57
C ASP A 65 3.25 16.61 6.67
N PRO A 66 4.54 17.03 6.79
CA PRO A 66 5.48 16.39 7.72
C PRO A 66 5.04 16.45 9.18
N GLY A 67 4.42 17.55 9.61
CA GLY A 67 3.94 17.72 10.99
C GLY A 67 2.88 16.67 11.32
N THR A 68 1.85 16.56 10.50
CA THR A 68 0.78 15.58 10.64
C THR A 68 1.32 14.14 10.60
N VAL A 69 2.22 13.83 9.67
CA VAL A 69 2.81 12.49 9.52
C VAL A 69 3.53 12.06 10.80
N ILE A 70 4.39 12.92 11.35
CA ILE A 70 5.16 12.61 12.56
C ILE A 70 4.24 12.52 13.79
N ASP A 71 3.25 13.38 13.91
CA ASP A 71 2.28 13.33 15.00
C ASP A 71 1.47 12.04 14.97
N LEU A 72 0.99 11.63 13.80
CA LEU A 72 0.27 10.36 13.64
C LEU A 72 1.15 9.16 13.99
N ALA A 73 2.42 9.14 13.56
CA ALA A 73 3.35 8.07 13.90
C ALA A 73 3.56 7.96 15.44
N LYS A 74 3.71 9.09 16.13
CA LYS A 74 3.86 9.14 17.60
C LYS A 74 2.61 8.68 18.36
N ILE A 75 1.43 9.13 17.91
CA ILE A 75 0.15 8.89 18.60
C ILE A 75 -0.35 7.47 18.35
N LEU A 76 -0.30 7.01 17.10
CA LEU A 76 -0.89 5.73 16.68
C LEU A 76 0.06 4.56 16.85
N LYS A 77 1.38 4.79 16.86
CA LYS A 77 2.43 3.77 16.98
C LYS A 77 2.17 2.59 16.04
N PRO A 78 2.05 2.83 14.72
CA PRO A 78 1.88 1.76 13.74
C PRO A 78 3.15 0.90 13.67
N HIS A 79 3.09 -0.23 12.99
CA HIS A 79 4.29 -0.96 12.61
C HIS A 79 4.97 -0.32 11.39
N VAL A 80 4.17 0.26 10.49
CA VAL A 80 4.61 0.85 9.23
C VAL A 80 3.84 2.14 8.95
N VAL A 81 4.54 3.18 8.51
CA VAL A 81 3.97 4.38 7.87
C VAL A 81 4.13 4.26 6.37
N GLN A 82 3.04 4.36 5.63
CA GLN A 82 3.03 4.45 4.17
C GLN A 82 2.87 5.92 3.76
N LEU A 83 3.95 6.51 3.25
CA LEU A 83 3.95 7.85 2.66
C LEU A 83 3.30 7.78 1.27
N HIS A 84 2.12 8.37 1.13
CA HIS A 84 1.31 8.32 -0.10
C HIS A 84 1.13 9.71 -0.73
N GLY A 85 1.90 10.68 -0.30
CA GLY A 85 1.95 12.05 -0.82
C GLY A 85 2.86 12.21 -2.03
N SER A 86 3.01 13.47 -2.45
CA SER A 86 3.89 13.89 -3.56
C SER A 86 5.03 14.79 -3.06
N GLU A 87 5.42 14.63 -1.81
CA GLU A 87 6.49 15.40 -1.18
C GLU A 87 7.83 15.23 -1.92
N PRO A 88 8.71 16.27 -1.90
CA PRO A 88 10.06 16.19 -2.45
C PRO A 88 10.89 15.09 -1.75
N LEU A 89 11.85 14.50 -2.46
CA LEU A 89 12.71 13.43 -1.91
C LEU A 89 13.48 13.85 -0.66
N SER A 90 13.88 15.12 -0.56
CA SER A 90 14.53 15.64 0.65
C SER A 90 13.60 15.62 1.86
N VAL A 91 12.31 15.88 1.67
CA VAL A 91 11.28 15.78 2.72
C VAL A 91 11.04 14.31 3.05
N THR A 92 10.94 13.45 2.03
CA THR A 92 10.85 12.00 2.24
C THR A 92 12.00 11.48 3.10
N ALA A 93 13.25 11.84 2.79
CA ALA A 93 14.43 11.42 3.56
C ALA A 93 14.39 11.90 5.03
N SER A 94 13.96 13.14 5.26
CA SER A 94 13.79 13.67 6.63
C SER A 94 12.71 12.91 7.40
N LEU A 95 11.55 12.67 6.78
CA LEU A 95 10.47 11.87 7.38
C LEU A 95 10.92 10.45 7.70
N VAL A 96 11.64 9.81 6.78
CA VAL A 96 12.20 8.46 7.00
C VAL A 96 13.09 8.44 8.24
N ALA A 97 14.01 9.40 8.37
CA ALA A 97 14.91 9.45 9.51
C ALA A 97 14.15 9.63 10.84
N GLU A 98 13.16 10.55 10.88
CA GLU A 98 12.38 10.83 12.07
C GLU A 98 11.46 9.65 12.46
N ILE A 99 10.78 9.04 11.50
CA ILE A 99 9.89 7.91 11.75
C ILE A 99 10.68 6.68 12.19
N LYS A 100 11.83 6.40 11.59
CA LYS A 100 12.71 5.30 11.99
C LYS A 100 13.28 5.49 13.40
N ALA A 101 13.54 6.73 13.82
CA ALA A 101 13.93 7.03 15.19
C ALA A 101 12.84 6.69 16.23
N LEU A 102 11.57 6.59 15.81
CA LEU A 102 10.46 6.10 16.62
C LEU A 102 10.35 4.55 16.64
N GLY A 103 11.21 3.83 15.94
CA GLY A 103 11.15 2.37 15.77
C GLY A 103 10.09 1.89 14.79
N VAL A 104 9.62 2.76 13.89
CA VAL A 104 8.57 2.48 12.90
C VAL A 104 9.18 2.38 11.51
N GLN A 105 8.76 1.40 10.71
CA GLN A 105 9.18 1.23 9.33
C GLN A 105 8.46 2.21 8.39
N VAL A 106 9.09 2.55 7.27
CA VAL A 106 8.55 3.50 6.29
C VAL A 106 8.50 2.85 4.92
N ILE A 107 7.35 2.88 4.27
CA ILE A 107 7.19 2.52 2.88
C ILE A 107 6.71 3.73 2.07
N LYS A 108 7.17 3.87 0.83
CA LYS A 108 6.80 4.99 -0.04
C LYS A 108 5.99 4.52 -1.22
N ALA A 109 4.90 5.21 -1.54
CA ALA A 109 4.17 4.98 -2.78
C ALA A 109 4.86 5.70 -3.93
N LEU A 110 5.21 4.95 -4.98
CA LEU A 110 5.60 5.44 -6.29
C LEU A 110 4.38 5.29 -7.21
N ARG A 111 3.84 6.41 -7.67
CA ARG A 111 2.59 6.45 -8.41
C ARG A 111 2.80 6.77 -9.87
N PHE A 112 2.16 6.03 -10.76
CA PHE A 112 2.24 6.20 -12.20
C PHE A 112 0.90 6.63 -12.79
N SER A 113 0.94 7.55 -13.74
CA SER A 113 -0.20 7.82 -14.59
C SER A 113 -0.47 6.63 -15.50
N ILE A 114 -1.67 6.09 -15.44
CA ILE A 114 -2.11 5.00 -16.32
C ILE A 114 -2.23 5.43 -17.79
N VAL A 115 -2.33 6.73 -18.05
CA VAL A 115 -2.47 7.30 -19.39
C VAL A 115 -1.10 7.49 -20.05
N THR A 116 -0.15 8.07 -19.30
CA THR A 116 1.17 8.43 -19.85
C THR A 116 2.29 7.49 -19.46
N GLY A 117 2.08 6.62 -18.47
CA GLY A 117 3.11 5.77 -17.87
C GLY A 117 4.17 6.56 -17.10
N LYS A 118 4.04 7.90 -17.01
CA LYS A 118 4.99 8.76 -16.30
C LYS A 118 4.76 8.75 -14.81
N CYS A 119 5.83 8.88 -14.08
CA CYS A 119 5.80 9.03 -12.63
C CYS A 119 5.23 10.40 -12.21
N CYS A 120 4.46 10.40 -11.11
CA CYS A 120 3.88 11.61 -10.54
C CYS A 120 4.79 12.30 -9.51
N SER A 121 5.97 11.74 -9.22
CA SER A 121 6.91 12.26 -8.22
C SER A 121 8.35 11.95 -8.62
N ALA A 122 9.31 12.66 -8.06
CA ALA A 122 10.75 12.52 -8.19
C ALA A 122 11.32 12.85 -9.59
N CYS A 123 10.91 12.16 -10.64
CA CYS A 123 11.27 12.42 -12.04
C CYS A 123 10.26 11.69 -12.94
N GLU A 124 10.29 11.96 -14.27
CA GLU A 124 9.33 11.38 -15.21
C GLU A 124 9.57 9.88 -15.45
N ASP A 125 10.82 9.42 -15.40
CA ASP A 125 11.16 8.00 -15.59
C ASP A 125 10.88 7.22 -14.30
N PRO A 126 10.00 6.22 -14.33
CA PRO A 126 9.62 5.48 -13.13
C PRO A 126 10.73 4.60 -12.54
N VAL A 127 11.66 4.11 -13.35
CA VAL A 127 12.79 3.30 -12.88
C VAL A 127 13.79 4.19 -12.14
N GLU A 128 14.14 5.34 -12.74
CA GLU A 128 14.98 6.34 -12.08
C GLU A 128 14.33 6.89 -10.80
N ALA A 129 13.01 7.12 -10.83
CA ALA A 129 12.27 7.55 -9.65
C ALA A 129 12.35 6.52 -8.50
N ALA A 130 12.25 5.24 -8.81
CA ALA A 130 12.37 4.17 -7.83
C ALA A 130 13.78 4.13 -7.20
N GLU A 131 14.85 4.26 -8.00
CA GLU A 131 16.23 4.34 -7.51
C GLU A 131 16.44 5.54 -6.59
N ARG A 132 15.97 6.71 -6.98
CA ARG A 132 16.05 7.92 -6.16
C ARG A 132 15.27 7.82 -4.84
N ILE A 133 14.13 7.12 -4.84
CA ILE A 133 13.37 6.86 -3.61
C ILE A 133 14.12 5.86 -2.72
N GLU A 134 14.76 4.84 -3.28
CA GLU A 134 15.61 3.90 -2.54
C GLU A 134 16.69 4.64 -1.73
N ASP A 135 17.33 5.63 -2.34
CA ASP A 135 18.36 6.46 -1.70
C ASP A 135 17.85 7.28 -0.48
N THR A 136 16.54 7.46 -0.34
CA THR A 136 15.96 8.12 0.85
C THR A 136 15.93 7.22 2.09
N GLY A 137 16.25 5.93 1.94
CA GLY A 137 16.32 4.97 3.03
C GLY A 137 14.96 4.40 3.47
N VAL A 138 13.92 4.43 2.62
CA VAL A 138 12.65 3.72 2.87
C VAL A 138 12.87 2.21 2.94
N ASP A 139 11.94 1.48 3.57
CA ASP A 139 12.05 0.04 3.77
C ASP A 139 11.40 -0.79 2.67
N ALA A 140 10.50 -0.18 1.87
CA ALA A 140 9.86 -0.81 0.70
C ALA A 140 9.21 0.24 -0.21
N LEU A 141 8.93 -0.15 -1.45
CA LEU A 141 8.14 0.63 -2.41
C LEU A 141 6.77 0.00 -2.64
N VAL A 142 5.73 0.85 -2.66
CA VAL A 142 4.40 0.50 -3.18
C VAL A 142 4.30 1.06 -4.59
N LEU A 143 4.09 0.21 -5.58
CA LEU A 143 3.83 0.64 -6.97
C LEU A 143 2.32 0.75 -7.16
N ASP A 144 1.81 1.95 -7.39
CA ASP A 144 0.37 2.21 -7.48
C ASP A 144 0.02 3.03 -8.73
N SER A 145 -1.23 2.94 -9.15
CA SER A 145 -1.77 3.67 -10.29
C SER A 145 -2.44 4.98 -9.85
N VAL A 146 -2.28 6.01 -10.67
CA VAL A 146 -3.05 7.27 -10.54
C VAL A 146 -3.96 7.42 -11.74
N GLY A 147 -5.26 7.56 -11.49
CA GLY A 147 -6.24 7.94 -12.49
C GLY A 147 -6.49 9.45 -12.52
N GLU A 148 -7.01 9.97 -13.63
CA GLU A 148 -7.35 11.40 -13.77
C GLU A 148 -8.45 11.85 -12.80
N ALA A 149 -9.34 10.95 -12.38
CA ALA A 149 -10.51 11.26 -11.56
C ALA A 149 -10.31 10.98 -10.06
N LEU A 150 -9.41 10.09 -9.68
CA LEU A 150 -9.18 9.70 -8.28
C LEU A 150 -7.70 9.46 -8.02
N PRO A 151 -7.15 9.99 -6.92
CA PRO A 151 -5.74 9.85 -6.55
C PRO A 151 -5.36 8.42 -6.10
N ALA A 152 -6.35 7.57 -5.86
CA ALA A 152 -6.18 6.16 -5.49
C ALA A 152 -7.48 5.38 -5.81
N GLY A 153 -7.39 4.05 -5.91
CA GLY A 153 -8.58 3.20 -6.12
C GLY A 153 -9.16 3.28 -7.54
N THR A 154 -8.35 3.57 -8.54
CA THR A 154 -8.77 3.78 -9.94
C THR A 154 -9.40 2.55 -10.59
N GLY A 155 -9.19 1.35 -10.00
CA GLY A 155 -9.61 0.08 -10.57
C GLY A 155 -8.84 -0.34 -11.84
N GLN A 156 -7.83 0.44 -12.25
CA GLN A 156 -7.00 0.16 -13.42
C GLN A 156 -5.61 -0.27 -13.00
N SER A 157 -5.11 -1.33 -13.62
CA SER A 157 -3.79 -1.88 -13.33
C SER A 157 -2.69 -1.05 -13.96
N ILE A 158 -1.56 -0.94 -13.28
CA ILE A 158 -0.31 -0.42 -13.86
C ILE A 158 0.27 -1.41 -14.88
N ASP A 159 1.19 -0.95 -15.71
CA ASP A 159 1.97 -1.84 -16.57
C ASP A 159 2.86 -2.77 -15.73
N TRP A 160 2.51 -4.07 -15.71
CA TRP A 160 3.25 -5.08 -14.95
C TRP A 160 4.64 -5.35 -15.51
N GLY A 161 4.87 -5.12 -16.81
CA GLY A 161 6.20 -5.18 -17.41
C GLY A 161 7.11 -4.09 -16.84
N LEU A 162 6.59 -2.87 -16.68
CA LEU A 162 7.29 -1.77 -16.02
C LEU A 162 7.51 -2.07 -14.53
N ALA A 163 6.50 -2.55 -13.83
CA ALA A 163 6.61 -2.95 -12.43
C ALA A 163 7.70 -4.03 -12.22
N ARG A 164 7.79 -5.00 -13.15
CA ARG A 164 8.85 -5.99 -13.17
C ARG A 164 10.23 -5.37 -13.36
N LYS A 165 10.39 -4.43 -14.31
CA LYS A 165 11.67 -3.73 -14.53
C LYS A 165 12.12 -2.97 -13.28
N ILE A 166 11.21 -2.28 -12.60
CA ILE A 166 11.51 -1.60 -11.33
C ILE A 166 11.97 -2.61 -10.29
N ARG A 167 11.21 -3.69 -10.11
CA ARG A 167 11.54 -4.75 -9.13
C ARG A 167 12.92 -5.38 -9.39
N ASP A 168 13.32 -5.53 -10.63
CA ASP A 168 14.62 -6.10 -11.00
C ASP A 168 15.77 -5.09 -10.84
N ARG A 169 15.45 -3.79 -10.72
CA ARG A 169 16.43 -2.71 -10.67
C ARG A 169 16.76 -2.24 -9.25
N VAL A 170 15.78 -2.19 -8.36
CA VAL A 170 15.96 -1.77 -6.96
C VAL A 170 16.14 -2.97 -6.04
N HIS A 171 16.79 -2.75 -4.89
CA HIS A 171 16.99 -3.79 -3.88
C HIS A 171 15.86 -3.82 -2.84
N LEU A 172 14.95 -2.83 -2.87
CA LEU A 172 13.82 -2.73 -1.95
C LEU A 172 12.76 -3.79 -2.24
N PRO A 173 12.09 -4.30 -1.20
CA PRO A 173 10.85 -5.06 -1.37
C PRO A 173 9.81 -4.26 -2.14
N ILE A 174 9.23 -4.86 -3.19
CA ILE A 174 8.18 -4.24 -4.01
C ILE A 174 6.82 -4.76 -3.62
N ILE A 175 5.91 -3.84 -3.30
CA ILE A 175 4.50 -4.09 -3.04
C ILE A 175 3.71 -3.60 -4.25
N LEU A 176 3.04 -4.50 -4.95
CA LEU A 176 2.26 -4.16 -6.14
C LEU A 176 0.84 -3.77 -5.73
N ALA A 177 0.40 -2.59 -6.17
CA ALA A 177 -0.94 -2.07 -5.98
C ALA A 177 -1.55 -1.63 -7.33
N GLY A 178 -2.66 -0.91 -7.28
CA GLY A 178 -3.34 -0.36 -8.46
C GLY A 178 -4.21 -1.40 -9.19
N GLY A 179 -5.53 -1.27 -9.09
CA GLY A 179 -6.52 -2.04 -9.83
C GLY A 179 -6.49 -3.56 -9.63
N LEU A 180 -5.87 -4.06 -8.58
CA LEU A 180 -5.82 -5.49 -8.29
C LEU A 180 -7.17 -6.02 -7.79
N HIS A 181 -7.53 -7.22 -8.24
CA HIS A 181 -8.70 -7.99 -7.82
C HIS A 181 -8.46 -9.49 -8.03
N ALA A 182 -9.35 -10.34 -7.55
CA ALA A 182 -9.17 -11.80 -7.62
C ALA A 182 -8.96 -12.33 -9.06
N GLY A 183 -9.53 -11.67 -10.06
CA GLY A 183 -9.43 -12.09 -11.46
C GLY A 183 -8.11 -11.74 -12.16
N ASN A 184 -7.26 -10.88 -11.56
CA ASN A 184 -6.02 -10.44 -12.21
C ASN A 184 -4.76 -10.58 -11.33
N VAL A 185 -4.92 -10.68 -10.01
CA VAL A 185 -3.77 -10.68 -9.09
C VAL A 185 -2.85 -11.89 -9.28
N GLY A 186 -3.38 -13.05 -9.66
CA GLY A 186 -2.57 -14.24 -9.94
C GLY A 186 -1.59 -14.03 -11.08
N GLU A 187 -2.08 -13.44 -12.20
CA GLU A 187 -1.24 -13.07 -13.34
C GLU A 187 -0.22 -11.99 -12.97
N ALA A 188 -0.64 -10.95 -12.26
CA ALA A 188 0.23 -9.88 -11.79
C ALA A 188 1.39 -10.42 -10.93
N VAL A 189 1.10 -11.34 -10.00
CA VAL A 189 2.12 -12.00 -9.17
C VAL A 189 3.08 -12.82 -10.03
N SER A 190 2.57 -13.55 -11.02
CA SER A 190 3.40 -14.38 -11.91
C SER A 190 4.35 -13.54 -12.75
N ILE A 191 3.91 -12.39 -13.27
CA ILE A 191 4.72 -11.49 -14.09
C ILE A 191 5.73 -10.72 -13.25
N VAL A 192 5.28 -10.08 -12.18
CA VAL A 192 6.10 -9.14 -11.39
C VAL A 192 6.95 -9.86 -10.35
N ASN A 193 6.47 -10.97 -9.80
CA ASN A 193 7.03 -11.66 -8.65
C ASN A 193 7.31 -10.68 -7.48
N PRO A 194 6.30 -9.93 -7.02
CA PRO A 194 6.48 -8.90 -5.99
C PRO A 194 6.65 -9.52 -4.60
N TYR A 195 7.24 -8.76 -3.69
CA TYR A 195 7.31 -9.10 -2.26
C TYR A 195 5.91 -9.19 -1.63
N GLY A 196 5.02 -8.29 -2.03
CA GLY A 196 3.64 -8.24 -1.56
C GLY A 196 2.70 -7.62 -2.59
N VAL A 197 1.41 -7.79 -2.36
CA VAL A 197 0.32 -7.12 -3.09
C VAL A 197 -0.53 -6.32 -2.13
N ASP A 198 -1.06 -5.18 -2.59
CA ASP A 198 -1.94 -4.29 -1.82
C ASP A 198 -3.23 -4.03 -2.58
N VAL A 199 -4.38 -4.14 -1.90
CA VAL A 199 -5.68 -3.97 -2.51
C VAL A 199 -6.63 -3.19 -1.62
N ILE A 200 -7.44 -2.30 -2.23
CA ILE A 200 -8.55 -1.60 -1.57
C ILE A 200 -9.87 -1.99 -2.24
N SER A 201 -10.21 -1.35 -3.35
CA SER A 201 -11.54 -1.43 -4.00
C SER A 201 -11.82 -2.80 -4.61
N GLY A 202 -10.79 -3.54 -5.06
CA GLY A 202 -10.95 -4.86 -5.66
C GLY A 202 -11.56 -5.93 -4.74
N VAL A 203 -11.59 -5.66 -3.43
CA VAL A 203 -12.19 -6.55 -2.41
C VAL A 203 -13.37 -5.92 -1.68
N GLU A 204 -13.97 -4.84 -2.23
CA GLU A 204 -15.08 -4.11 -1.61
C GLU A 204 -16.42 -4.34 -2.32
N ASN A 205 -17.50 -4.27 -1.53
CA ASN A 205 -18.88 -4.17 -1.99
C ASN A 205 -19.84 -3.83 -0.83
N PRO A 206 -20.40 -2.61 -0.77
CA PRO A 206 -20.04 -1.40 -1.53
C PRO A 206 -18.69 -0.83 -1.12
N VAL A 207 -18.29 0.28 -1.74
CA VAL A 207 -17.07 1.03 -1.36
C VAL A 207 -17.05 1.30 0.16
N GLY A 208 -15.88 1.12 0.79
CA GLY A 208 -15.70 1.25 2.23
C GLY A 208 -16.11 0.02 3.06
N ARG A 209 -16.54 -1.07 2.41
CA ARG A 209 -16.87 -2.35 3.09
C ARG A 209 -16.21 -3.52 2.39
N LYS A 210 -15.44 -4.30 3.12
CA LYS A 210 -14.80 -5.50 2.57
C LYS A 210 -15.83 -6.60 2.37
N ASP A 211 -15.86 -7.15 1.15
CA ASP A 211 -16.76 -8.25 0.79
C ASP A 211 -16.11 -9.60 1.13
N PRO A 212 -16.76 -10.46 1.94
CA PRO A 212 -16.18 -11.73 2.36
C PRO A 212 -15.82 -12.68 1.23
N GLY A 213 -16.61 -12.68 0.15
CA GLY A 213 -16.35 -13.51 -1.04
C GLY A 213 -15.13 -13.02 -1.80
N LYS A 214 -15.07 -11.70 -2.04
CA LYS A 214 -13.96 -11.08 -2.76
C LYS A 214 -12.63 -11.17 -1.99
N VAL A 215 -12.65 -10.98 -0.66
CA VAL A 215 -11.45 -11.13 0.18
C VAL A 215 -10.90 -12.55 0.08
N ARG A 216 -11.73 -13.58 0.27
CA ARG A 216 -11.31 -14.97 0.14
C ARG A 216 -10.78 -15.30 -1.25
N ALA A 217 -11.51 -14.92 -2.30
CA ALA A 217 -11.09 -15.16 -3.68
C ALA A 217 -9.76 -14.48 -4.02
N PHE A 218 -9.52 -13.27 -3.49
CA PHE A 218 -8.25 -12.57 -3.66
C PHE A 218 -7.09 -13.32 -3.00
N VAL A 219 -7.25 -13.73 -1.74
CA VAL A 219 -6.23 -14.49 -0.99
C VAL A 219 -5.94 -15.83 -1.67
N GLU A 220 -6.96 -16.54 -2.15
CA GLU A 220 -6.81 -17.79 -2.89
C GLU A 220 -6.06 -17.58 -4.21
N ALA A 221 -6.39 -16.53 -4.98
CA ALA A 221 -5.72 -16.22 -6.24
C ALA A 221 -4.22 -15.89 -6.04
N VAL A 222 -3.86 -15.15 -4.99
CA VAL A 222 -2.44 -14.87 -4.65
C VAL A 222 -1.72 -16.17 -4.24
N SER A 223 -2.37 -16.99 -3.43
CA SER A 223 -1.79 -18.26 -2.95
C SER A 223 -1.60 -19.27 -4.09
N GLY A 224 -2.52 -19.31 -5.05
CA GLY A 224 -2.49 -20.18 -6.21
C GLY A 224 -1.50 -19.77 -7.31
N ALA A 225 -0.97 -18.55 -7.27
CA ALA A 225 0.01 -18.05 -8.23
C ALA A 225 1.39 -18.75 -8.15
N TYR A 226 1.63 -19.48 -7.07
CA TYR A 226 2.84 -20.31 -6.91
C TYR A 226 2.48 -21.79 -7.04
N PRO A 227 3.18 -22.56 -7.91
CA PRO A 227 3.01 -24.01 -7.91
C PRO A 227 3.32 -24.54 -6.50
N ARG A 228 2.42 -25.37 -5.97
CA ARG A 228 2.70 -26.09 -4.71
C ARG A 228 3.91 -26.99 -4.98
N PRO A 229 4.94 -26.98 -4.13
CA PRO A 229 5.96 -28.02 -4.22
C PRO A 229 5.25 -29.37 -4.06
N GLU A 230 5.54 -30.29 -4.99
CA GLU A 230 5.09 -31.69 -4.93
C GLU A 230 5.64 -32.39 -3.67
#